data_c8293963e5c89d210270ad362cb1b146
#
_entry.id   c8293963e5c89d210270ad362cb1b146
#
_cell.length_a   1.000
_cell.length_b   1.000
_cell.length_c   1.000
_cell.angle_alpha   90.00
_cell.angle_beta   90.00
_cell.angle_gamma   90.00
#
_symmetry.space_group_name_H-M   'P 1'
#
loop_
_entity.id
_entity.type
_entity.pdbx_description
1 polymer ?
#
loop_
_entity_poly.entity_id
_entity_poly.type
_entity_poly.pdbx_seq_one_letter_code
_entity_poly.pdbx_strand_id
1 'polypeptide(L)'
;ADLAKKLKANNEEYLIDWITYHGYVYIPEECYFTDGDSLRAILKRHDYNVAIWQGECGAPSVGYMGGALSECDWNEQTQAKWDIRKAMNDHGNGVRTSFFAMADMNYSSADAIKIKNLKGIVATSADNKVRRTKKAYHAIRNFVSVFDNLNKVCDHSSVEVSAPIYNADSKTMVYLFEDDDTALQSLVVWQGGNIPYYCECK
;
A
#
# COMPACT_ATOMS: atom_id res chain seq x y z
N ALA A 1 12.44 -0.09 18.97
CA ALA A 1 12.96 -0.84 20.11
C ALA A 1 12.94 0.00 21.40
N ASP A 2 13.58 1.17 21.42
CA ASP A 2 13.71 1.96 22.68
C ASP A 2 12.39 2.51 23.20
N LEU A 3 11.49 2.95 22.32
CA LEU A 3 10.16 3.39 22.72
C LEU A 3 9.38 2.26 23.39
N ALA A 4 9.32 1.08 22.77
CA ALA A 4 8.60 -0.07 23.33
C ALA A 4 9.15 -0.48 24.70
N LYS A 5 10.49 -0.47 24.87
CA LYS A 5 11.15 -0.73 26.17
C LYS A 5 10.73 0.28 27.24
N LYS A 6 10.75 1.57 26.90
CA LYS A 6 10.40 2.64 27.86
C LYS A 6 8.95 2.59 28.27
N LEU A 7 8.03 2.43 27.31
CA LEU A 7 6.62 2.30 27.61
C LEU A 7 6.34 1.10 28.52
N LYS A 8 6.96 -0.05 28.23
CA LYS A 8 6.80 -1.24 29.06
C LYS A 8 7.37 -1.07 30.46
N ALA A 9 8.56 -0.43 30.59
CA ALA A 9 9.17 -0.17 31.88
C ALA A 9 8.33 0.75 32.76
N ASN A 10 7.51 1.60 32.17
CA ASN A 10 6.62 2.53 32.87
C ASN A 10 5.20 2.02 33.02
N ASN A 11 4.83 0.87 32.47
CA ASN A 11 3.46 0.35 32.32
C ASN A 11 2.55 1.32 31.54
N GLU A 12 3.08 1.89 30.46
CA GLU A 12 2.43 2.91 29.63
C GLU A 12 2.10 2.38 28.22
N GLU A 13 2.10 1.06 27.99
CA GLU A 13 1.84 0.43 26.69
C GLU A 13 0.47 0.82 26.13
N TYR A 14 -0.50 1.07 26.99
CA TYR A 14 -1.86 1.45 26.64
C TYR A 14 -1.97 2.85 25.97
N LEU A 15 -0.90 3.64 25.98
CA LEU A 15 -0.88 4.97 25.37
C LEU A 15 -0.77 4.93 23.82
N ILE A 16 -0.45 3.77 23.25
CA ILE A 16 -0.26 3.62 21.80
C ILE A 16 -1.14 2.48 21.28
N ASP A 17 -2.12 2.82 20.45
CA ASP A 17 -2.98 1.86 19.78
C ASP A 17 -2.40 1.38 18.45
N TRP A 18 -1.65 2.25 17.76
CA TRP A 18 -1.14 2.03 16.42
C TRP A 18 0.28 2.53 16.24
N ILE A 19 1.08 1.77 15.51
CA ILE A 19 2.36 2.24 14.97
C ILE A 19 2.22 2.36 13.46
N THR A 20 2.57 3.52 12.92
CA THR A 20 2.52 3.77 11.49
C THR A 20 3.92 3.84 10.89
N TYR A 21 4.03 3.43 9.63
CA TYR A 21 5.23 3.62 8.81
C TYR A 21 4.85 4.10 7.41
N HIS A 22 5.80 4.70 6.69
CA HIS A 22 5.66 5.06 5.29
C HIS A 22 6.47 4.10 4.43
N GLY A 23 5.81 3.36 3.53
CA GLY A 23 6.46 2.35 2.69
C GLY A 23 6.27 2.65 1.21
N TYR A 24 7.24 3.34 0.61
CA TYR A 24 7.30 3.58 -0.82
C TYR A 24 8.28 2.62 -1.47
N VAL A 25 7.75 1.61 -2.15
CA VAL A 25 8.54 0.59 -2.86
C VAL A 25 8.06 0.46 -4.30
N TYR A 26 8.96 0.10 -5.20
CA TYR A 26 8.61 -0.10 -6.59
C TYR A 26 7.76 -1.35 -6.81
N ILE A 27 8.03 -2.42 -6.09
CA ILE A 27 7.27 -3.67 -6.13
C ILE A 27 6.43 -3.76 -4.85
N PRO A 28 5.09 -3.60 -4.94
CA PRO A 28 4.21 -3.55 -3.77
C PRO A 28 4.35 -4.75 -2.83
N GLU A 29 4.61 -5.92 -3.39
CA GLU A 29 4.72 -7.18 -2.67
C GLU A 29 6.00 -7.29 -1.83
N GLU A 30 7.05 -6.56 -2.18
CA GLU A 30 8.33 -6.59 -1.45
C GLU A 30 8.33 -5.71 -0.20
N CYS A 31 7.58 -4.60 -0.21
CA CYS A 31 7.54 -3.64 0.91
C CYS A 31 7.15 -4.29 2.22
N TYR A 32 6.21 -5.20 2.17
CA TYR A 32 5.71 -5.84 3.39
C TYR A 32 6.78 -6.67 4.10
N PHE A 33 7.59 -7.40 3.34
CA PHE A 33 8.58 -8.33 3.90
C PHE A 33 9.79 -7.62 4.52
N THR A 34 10.13 -6.44 4.05
CA THR A 34 11.29 -5.70 4.57
C THR A 34 10.93 -4.83 5.75
N ASP A 35 9.88 -4.02 5.66
CA ASP A 35 9.56 -3.01 6.67
C ASP A 35 8.57 -3.51 7.71
N GLY A 36 7.46 -4.10 7.27
CA GLY A 36 6.40 -4.57 8.17
C GLY A 36 6.84 -5.73 9.06
N ASP A 37 7.56 -6.72 8.50
CA ASP A 37 8.05 -7.86 9.28
C ASP A 37 9.16 -7.45 10.25
N SER A 38 10.04 -6.57 9.83
CA SER A 38 11.08 -6.03 10.71
C SER A 38 10.48 -5.29 11.91
N LEU A 39 9.44 -4.48 11.67
CA LEU A 39 8.74 -3.79 12.73
C LEU A 39 8.01 -4.76 13.65
N ARG A 40 7.27 -5.73 13.09
CA ARG A 40 6.61 -6.79 13.86
C ARG A 40 7.60 -7.63 14.68
N ALA A 41 8.72 -7.99 14.08
CA ALA A 41 9.76 -8.75 14.78
C ALA A 41 10.35 -7.97 15.95
N ILE A 42 10.52 -6.66 15.82
CA ILE A 42 10.96 -5.78 16.91
C ILE A 42 9.89 -5.73 18.01
N LEU A 43 8.64 -5.48 17.68
CA LEU A 43 7.53 -5.41 18.63
C LEU A 43 7.38 -6.73 19.39
N LYS A 44 7.39 -7.85 18.67
CA LYS A 44 7.31 -9.19 19.27
C LYS A 44 8.48 -9.49 20.22
N ARG A 45 9.70 -9.11 19.87
CA ARG A 45 10.88 -9.27 20.75
C ARG A 45 10.76 -8.51 22.07
N HIS A 46 9.98 -7.45 22.09
CA HIS A 46 9.70 -6.66 23.29
C HIS A 46 8.34 -6.99 23.92
N ASP A 47 7.69 -8.05 23.43
CA ASP A 47 6.36 -8.46 23.91
C ASP A 47 5.38 -7.27 23.91
N TYR A 48 5.41 -6.47 22.81
CA TYR A 48 4.60 -5.28 22.62
C TYR A 48 3.57 -5.56 21.53
N ASN A 49 2.30 -5.71 21.94
CA ASN A 49 1.21 -6.01 21.04
C ASN A 49 0.48 -4.73 20.63
N VAL A 50 0.84 -4.19 19.49
CA VAL A 50 0.25 -2.99 18.92
C VAL A 50 -0.01 -3.20 17.42
N ALA A 51 -1.09 -2.65 16.92
CA ALA A 51 -1.43 -2.77 15.52
C ALA A 51 -0.49 -1.92 14.63
N ILE A 52 -0.23 -2.41 13.43
CA ILE A 52 0.62 -1.73 12.45
C ILE A 52 -0.25 -1.16 11.34
N TRP A 53 0.03 0.06 10.94
CA TRP A 53 -0.64 0.77 9.87
C TRP A 53 0.38 1.31 8.87
N GLN A 54 0.19 1.02 7.59
CA GLN A 54 0.87 1.71 6.52
C GLN A 54 0.27 3.11 6.38
N GLY A 55 0.93 4.09 7.00
CA GLY A 55 0.39 5.44 7.18
C GLY A 55 0.46 6.31 5.95
N GLU A 56 1.37 5.99 5.01
CA GLU A 56 1.51 6.74 3.77
C GLU A 56 2.15 5.91 2.66
N CYS A 57 1.42 5.68 1.58
CA CYS A 57 1.93 5.11 0.33
C CYS A 57 1.10 5.58 -0.86
N GLY A 58 1.63 5.49 -2.07
CA GLY A 58 0.92 5.84 -3.30
C GLY A 58 1.87 5.99 -4.48
N ALA A 59 1.48 5.45 -5.61
CA ALA A 59 2.21 5.61 -6.86
C ALA A 59 1.82 6.92 -7.57
N PRO A 60 2.74 7.56 -8.30
CA PRO A 60 2.39 8.71 -9.11
C PRO A 60 1.66 8.28 -10.39
N SER A 61 0.86 9.18 -10.95
CA SER A 61 0.19 8.97 -12.24
C SER A 61 0.96 9.48 -13.44
N VAL A 62 2.13 10.08 -13.19
CA VAL A 62 3.08 10.55 -14.21
C VAL A 62 4.48 10.38 -13.66
N GLY A 63 5.38 9.82 -14.46
CA GLY A 63 6.77 9.63 -14.08
C GLY A 63 7.57 10.93 -14.03
N TYR A 64 8.72 10.88 -13.38
CA TYR A 64 9.74 11.94 -13.37
C TYR A 64 9.28 13.30 -12.82
N MET A 65 8.25 13.31 -11.97
CA MET A 65 7.69 14.53 -11.38
C MET A 65 8.22 14.87 -9.97
N GLY A 66 9.22 14.12 -9.50
CA GLY A 66 9.78 14.28 -8.17
C GLY A 66 9.00 13.55 -7.06
N GLY A 67 9.66 13.36 -5.92
CA GLY A 67 9.14 12.60 -4.78
C GLY A 67 9.33 11.09 -4.90
N ALA A 68 8.89 10.35 -3.92
CA ALA A 68 9.05 8.89 -3.88
C ALA A 68 8.41 8.21 -5.09
N LEU A 69 9.07 7.21 -5.65
CA LEU A 69 8.68 6.44 -6.82
C LEU A 69 8.61 7.23 -8.13
N SER A 70 9.20 8.42 -8.20
CA SER A 70 9.05 9.29 -9.38
C SER A 70 9.91 8.88 -10.58
N GLU A 71 10.90 8.01 -10.39
CA GLU A 71 11.96 7.71 -11.37
C GLU A 71 11.53 6.71 -12.45
N CYS A 72 10.27 6.29 -12.45
CA CYS A 72 9.74 5.34 -13.41
C CYS A 72 8.75 5.98 -14.37
N ASP A 73 8.47 5.29 -15.47
CA ASP A 73 7.55 5.73 -16.51
C ASP A 73 6.08 5.47 -16.10
N TRP A 74 5.64 6.21 -15.09
CA TRP A 74 4.30 6.12 -14.55
C TRP A 74 3.23 6.71 -15.46
N ASN A 75 2.06 6.10 -15.41
CA ASN A 75 0.81 6.61 -15.98
C ASN A 75 -0.37 6.21 -15.07
N GLU A 76 -1.59 6.65 -15.37
CA GLU A 76 -2.76 6.33 -14.54
C GLU A 76 -3.09 4.84 -14.46
N GLN A 77 -2.74 4.07 -15.49
CA GLN A 77 -2.96 2.62 -15.50
C GLN A 77 -2.00 1.92 -14.54
N THR A 78 -0.72 2.28 -14.59
CA THR A 78 0.30 1.72 -13.71
C THR A 78 0.12 2.18 -12.27
N GLN A 79 -0.28 3.43 -12.04
CA GLN A 79 -0.72 3.91 -10.72
C GLN A 79 -1.82 3.03 -10.14
N ALA A 80 -2.92 2.85 -10.87
CA ALA A 80 -4.05 2.06 -10.42
C ALA A 80 -3.68 0.60 -10.09
N LYS A 81 -2.84 -0.02 -10.91
CA LYS A 81 -2.33 -1.37 -10.67
C LYS A 81 -1.48 -1.45 -9.41
N TRP A 82 -0.57 -0.49 -9.22
CA TRP A 82 0.29 -0.45 -8.04
C TRP A 82 -0.53 -0.26 -6.76
N ASP A 83 -1.44 0.73 -6.76
CA ASP A 83 -2.25 1.06 -5.59
C ASP A 83 -3.09 -0.15 -5.14
N ILE A 84 -3.73 -0.86 -6.08
CA ILE A 84 -4.53 -2.06 -5.75
C ILE A 84 -3.65 -3.20 -5.24
N ARG A 85 -2.52 -3.47 -5.88
CA ARG A 85 -1.61 -4.53 -5.44
C ARG A 85 -1.07 -4.22 -4.04
N LYS A 86 -0.74 -2.95 -3.77
CA LYS A 86 -0.29 -2.52 -2.45
C LYS A 86 -1.38 -2.71 -1.40
N ALA A 87 -2.61 -2.26 -1.68
CA ALA A 87 -3.74 -2.45 -0.79
C ALA A 87 -4.02 -3.94 -0.50
N MET A 88 -4.03 -4.76 -1.54
CA MET A 88 -4.29 -6.20 -1.40
C MET A 88 -3.20 -6.90 -0.61
N ASN A 89 -1.93 -6.57 -0.87
CA ASN A 89 -0.81 -7.16 -0.15
C ASN A 89 -0.81 -6.74 1.33
N ASP A 90 -1.05 -5.47 1.62
CA ASP A 90 -1.15 -4.98 3.01
C ASP A 90 -2.32 -5.64 3.73
N HIS A 91 -3.51 -5.65 3.12
CA HIS A 91 -4.71 -6.25 3.69
C HIS A 91 -4.53 -7.75 3.96
N GLY A 92 -3.95 -8.49 2.99
CA GLY A 92 -3.62 -9.90 3.13
C GLY A 92 -2.63 -10.21 4.25
N ASN A 93 -1.89 -9.21 4.69
CA ASN A 93 -0.95 -9.30 5.81
C ASN A 93 -1.45 -8.61 7.08
N GLY A 94 -2.72 -8.26 7.16
CA GLY A 94 -3.33 -7.63 8.33
C GLY A 94 -2.79 -6.23 8.61
N VAL A 95 -2.39 -5.50 7.56
CA VAL A 95 -1.93 -4.11 7.64
C VAL A 95 -2.97 -3.21 6.97
N ARG A 96 -3.39 -2.16 7.64
CA ARG A 96 -4.24 -1.12 7.02
C ARG A 96 -3.39 -0.22 6.14
N THR A 97 -3.95 0.22 5.00
CA THR A 97 -3.29 1.07 4.02
C THR A 97 -3.93 2.45 3.98
N SER A 98 -3.10 3.49 4.10
CA SER A 98 -3.49 4.87 3.80
C SER A 98 -2.82 5.31 2.50
N PHE A 99 -3.64 5.65 1.51
CA PHE A 99 -3.13 6.16 0.25
C PHE A 99 -2.78 7.64 0.34
N PHE A 100 -1.59 7.97 -0.10
CA PHE A 100 -1.15 9.33 -0.33
C PHE A 100 -1.15 9.61 -1.84
N ALA A 101 -2.17 10.33 -2.38
CA ALA A 101 -3.15 11.08 -1.62
C ALA A 101 -4.55 10.99 -2.26
N MET A 102 -5.55 11.57 -1.61
CA MET A 102 -6.89 11.68 -2.20
C MET A 102 -6.85 12.51 -3.50
N ALA A 103 -6.14 13.62 -3.53
CA ALA A 103 -6.08 14.54 -4.67
C ALA A 103 -4.64 14.89 -5.02
N ASP A 104 -4.41 15.19 -6.29
CA ASP A 104 -3.14 15.79 -6.71
C ASP A 104 -2.92 17.12 -5.99
N MET A 105 -1.68 17.39 -5.60
CA MET A 105 -1.33 18.57 -4.84
C MET A 105 -0.31 19.42 -5.59
N ASN A 106 -0.50 20.75 -5.52
CA ASN A 106 0.48 21.71 -5.97
C ASN A 106 1.09 22.35 -4.72
N TYR A 107 2.37 22.04 -4.47
CA TYR A 107 3.11 22.71 -3.41
C TYR A 107 3.61 24.05 -3.91
N SER A 108 3.35 25.12 -3.18
CA SER A 108 4.06 26.39 -3.33
C SER A 108 5.18 26.43 -2.31
N SER A 109 6.43 26.42 -2.76
CA SER A 109 7.56 26.75 -1.90
C SER A 109 7.80 28.25 -1.94
N ALA A 110 8.41 28.79 -0.88
CA ALA A 110 8.86 30.20 -0.85
C ALA A 110 9.83 30.53 -2.00
N ASP A 111 10.48 29.53 -2.58
CA ASP A 111 11.48 29.64 -3.64
C ASP A 111 10.91 29.47 -5.06
N ALA A 112 9.61 29.66 -5.25
CA ALA A 112 8.94 29.61 -6.56
C ALA A 112 9.02 28.27 -7.32
N ILE A 113 9.53 27.22 -6.75
CA ILE A 113 9.52 25.88 -7.35
C ILE A 113 8.13 25.26 -7.12
N LYS A 114 7.31 25.25 -8.15
CA LYS A 114 6.02 24.58 -8.14
C LYS A 114 6.24 23.07 -8.28
N ILE A 115 6.32 22.38 -7.17
CA ILE A 115 6.37 20.91 -7.16
C ILE A 115 4.93 20.40 -7.25
N LYS A 116 4.66 19.61 -8.26
CA LYS A 116 3.41 18.87 -8.37
C LYS A 116 3.57 17.48 -7.76
N ASN A 117 2.67 17.13 -6.86
CA ASN A 117 2.53 15.76 -6.40
C ASN A 117 1.34 15.13 -7.12
N LEU A 118 1.60 14.21 -8.02
CA LEU A 118 0.60 13.55 -8.86
C LEU A 118 0.25 12.13 -8.36
N LYS A 119 0.37 11.89 -7.05
CA LYS A 119 -0.04 10.64 -6.38
C LYS A 119 -1.54 10.61 -6.04
N GLY A 120 -2.26 11.72 -6.24
CA GLY A 120 -3.69 11.76 -6.00
C GLY A 120 -4.46 10.74 -6.84
N ILE A 121 -5.55 10.21 -6.28
CA ILE A 121 -6.52 9.38 -7.02
C ILE A 121 -7.53 10.25 -7.79
N VAL A 122 -7.56 11.55 -7.45
CA VAL A 122 -8.36 12.58 -8.12
C VAL A 122 -7.42 13.63 -8.70
N ALA A 123 -7.60 13.97 -9.97
CA ALA A 123 -6.83 15.02 -10.64
C ALA A 123 -7.35 16.40 -10.26
N THR A 124 -6.43 17.33 -9.99
CA THR A 124 -6.73 18.72 -9.69
C THR A 124 -6.13 19.69 -10.73
N SER A 125 -6.69 20.88 -10.79
CA SER A 125 -6.11 22.02 -11.52
C SER A 125 -5.01 22.72 -10.70
N ALA A 126 -4.35 23.68 -11.32
CA ALA A 126 -3.30 24.48 -10.66
C ALA A 126 -3.79 25.25 -9.42
N ASP A 127 -5.09 25.57 -9.36
CA ASP A 127 -5.75 26.19 -8.21
C ASP A 127 -6.36 25.15 -7.22
N ASN A 128 -5.89 23.90 -7.28
CA ASN A 128 -6.31 22.79 -6.43
C ASN A 128 -7.81 22.42 -6.49
N LYS A 129 -8.51 22.81 -7.56
CA LYS A 129 -9.90 22.36 -7.76
C LYS A 129 -9.95 21.00 -8.44
N VAL A 130 -10.84 20.15 -7.97
CA VAL A 130 -11.09 18.83 -8.56
C VAL A 130 -11.51 18.97 -10.02
N ARG A 131 -10.86 18.21 -10.90
CA ARG A 131 -11.16 18.17 -12.33
C ARG A 131 -11.84 16.87 -12.74
N ARG A 132 -11.30 15.74 -12.30
CA ARG A 132 -11.83 14.42 -12.61
C ARG A 132 -11.27 13.35 -11.68
N THR A 133 -11.91 12.21 -11.63
CA THR A 133 -11.35 10.98 -11.06
C THR A 133 -10.32 10.39 -12.01
N LYS A 134 -9.29 9.75 -11.45
CA LYS A 134 -8.31 8.95 -12.19
C LYS A 134 -8.69 7.47 -12.19
N LYS A 135 -7.97 6.64 -12.94
CA LYS A 135 -8.17 5.17 -12.93
C LYS A 135 -7.98 4.58 -11.54
N ALA A 136 -7.04 5.09 -10.75
CA ALA A 136 -6.80 4.68 -9.37
C ALA A 136 -8.04 4.88 -8.47
N TYR A 137 -8.79 5.97 -8.64
CA TYR A 137 -10.04 6.19 -7.90
C TYR A 137 -11.04 5.05 -8.11
N HIS A 138 -11.26 4.66 -9.36
CA HIS A 138 -12.21 3.59 -9.69
C HIS A 138 -11.73 2.23 -9.17
N ALA A 139 -10.43 1.98 -9.27
CA ALA A 139 -9.81 0.76 -8.76
C ALA A 139 -9.95 0.65 -7.24
N ILE A 140 -9.59 1.71 -6.49
CA ILE A 140 -9.70 1.74 -5.03
C ILE A 140 -11.17 1.67 -4.59
N ARG A 141 -12.07 2.38 -5.27
CA ARG A 141 -13.51 2.30 -4.98
C ARG A 141 -14.03 0.86 -5.10
N ASN A 142 -13.65 0.16 -6.18
CA ASN A 142 -14.04 -1.23 -6.36
C ASN A 142 -13.43 -2.13 -5.28
N PHE A 143 -12.17 -1.92 -4.94
CA PHE A 143 -11.50 -2.64 -3.85
C PHE A 143 -12.28 -2.47 -2.54
N VAL A 144 -12.54 -1.24 -2.12
CA VAL A 144 -13.27 -0.96 -0.87
C VAL A 144 -14.67 -1.57 -0.89
N SER A 145 -15.37 -1.54 -2.03
CA SER A 145 -16.71 -2.10 -2.11
C SER A 145 -16.77 -3.63 -2.01
N VAL A 146 -15.67 -4.31 -2.32
CA VAL A 146 -15.57 -5.78 -2.21
C VAL A 146 -15.05 -6.20 -0.83
N PHE A 147 -14.12 -5.41 -0.27
CA PHE A 147 -13.39 -5.77 0.95
C PHE A 147 -13.78 -4.94 2.18
N ASP A 148 -14.93 -4.29 2.15
CA ASP A 148 -15.41 -3.43 3.25
C ASP A 148 -15.60 -4.23 4.56
N ASN A 149 -16.12 -5.45 4.45
CA ASN A 149 -16.37 -6.34 5.59
C ASN A 149 -15.43 -7.55 5.64
N LEU A 150 -14.49 -7.68 4.72
CA LEU A 150 -13.55 -8.81 4.70
C LEU A 150 -12.39 -8.53 5.64
N ASN A 151 -12.55 -8.88 6.89
CA ASN A 151 -11.60 -8.56 7.95
C ASN A 151 -10.57 -9.66 8.22
N LYS A 152 -10.84 -10.89 7.77
CA LYS A 152 -10.06 -12.05 8.14
C LYS A 152 -9.37 -12.69 6.95
N VAL A 153 -8.05 -12.80 7.04
CA VAL A 153 -7.27 -13.65 6.13
C VAL A 153 -7.35 -15.08 6.60
N CYS A 154 -7.81 -15.98 5.73
CA CYS A 154 -7.87 -17.40 6.02
C CYS A 154 -6.58 -18.11 5.61
N ASP A 155 -6.34 -19.26 6.22
CA ASP A 155 -5.30 -20.17 5.74
C ASP A 155 -5.68 -20.69 4.35
N HIS A 156 -4.83 -20.43 3.36
CA HIS A 156 -5.01 -20.83 1.97
C HIS A 156 -4.01 -21.92 1.54
N SER A 157 -3.37 -22.58 2.49
CA SER A 157 -2.37 -23.61 2.21
C SER A 157 -2.90 -24.79 1.37
N SER A 158 -4.23 -24.98 1.34
CA SER A 158 -4.91 -25.99 0.53
C SER A 158 -5.30 -25.49 -0.87
N VAL A 159 -5.07 -24.22 -1.19
CA VAL A 159 -5.43 -23.63 -2.50
C VAL A 159 -4.25 -23.72 -3.44
N GLU A 160 -4.35 -24.57 -4.46
CA GLU A 160 -3.39 -24.61 -5.55
C GLU A 160 -3.85 -23.74 -6.70
N VAL A 161 -3.00 -22.81 -7.11
CA VAL A 161 -3.25 -21.92 -8.25
C VAL A 161 -2.23 -22.21 -9.34
N SER A 162 -2.68 -22.83 -10.43
CA SER A 162 -1.89 -22.96 -11.65
C SER A 162 -2.06 -21.71 -12.51
N ALA A 163 -1.11 -20.79 -12.45
CA ALA A 163 -1.09 -19.62 -13.31
C ALA A 163 0.08 -19.70 -14.28
N PRO A 164 -0.11 -19.29 -15.55
CA PRO A 164 1.00 -19.19 -16.48
C PRO A 164 2.00 -18.15 -15.96
N ILE A 165 3.27 -18.55 -15.86
CA ILE A 165 4.37 -17.65 -15.51
C ILE A 165 4.73 -16.87 -16.77
N TYR A 166 4.32 -15.60 -16.84
CA TYR A 166 4.65 -14.73 -17.98
C TYR A 166 6.04 -14.11 -17.87
N ASN A 167 6.61 -14.09 -16.67
CA ASN A 167 7.95 -13.60 -16.41
C ASN A 167 8.56 -14.44 -15.28
N ALA A 168 9.82 -14.87 -15.47
CA ALA A 168 10.54 -15.68 -14.47
C ALA A 168 10.71 -14.97 -13.11
N ASP A 169 10.70 -13.62 -13.11
CA ASP A 169 10.86 -12.80 -11.91
C ASP A 169 9.53 -12.46 -11.23
N SER A 170 8.40 -12.94 -11.77
CA SER A 170 7.09 -12.64 -11.22
C SER A 170 6.64 -13.71 -10.22
N LYS A 171 6.07 -13.28 -9.12
CA LYS A 171 5.52 -14.14 -8.08
C LYS A 171 3.99 -14.10 -8.11
N THR A 172 3.35 -15.27 -8.16
CA THR A 172 1.90 -15.34 -8.00
C THR A 172 1.54 -15.12 -6.54
N MET A 173 0.73 -14.10 -6.29
CA MET A 173 0.20 -13.79 -4.97
C MET A 173 -1.20 -14.36 -4.83
N VAL A 174 -1.47 -15.00 -3.70
CA VAL A 174 -2.76 -15.65 -3.41
C VAL A 174 -3.15 -15.30 -1.99
N TYR A 175 -4.36 -14.81 -1.81
CA TYR A 175 -4.95 -14.59 -0.49
C TYR A 175 -6.40 -15.07 -0.50
N LEU A 176 -6.80 -15.70 0.60
CA LEU A 176 -8.18 -16.06 0.87
C LEU A 176 -8.70 -15.20 2.01
N PHE A 177 -9.82 -14.53 1.78
CA PHE A 177 -10.51 -13.70 2.77
C PHE A 177 -11.86 -14.29 3.10
N GLU A 178 -12.31 -14.09 4.31
CA GLU A 178 -13.63 -14.48 4.78
C GLU A 178 -14.34 -13.26 5.39
N ASP A 179 -15.58 -13.07 5.00
CA ASP A 179 -16.46 -12.07 5.58
C ASP A 179 -16.96 -12.59 6.94
N ASP A 180 -16.76 -11.82 8.00
CA ASP A 180 -17.06 -12.23 9.37
C ASP A 180 -18.57 -12.40 9.63
N ASP A 181 -19.42 -11.69 8.87
CA ASP A 181 -20.87 -11.70 9.05
C ASP A 181 -21.55 -12.83 8.25
N THR A 182 -21.08 -13.07 7.04
CA THR A 182 -21.73 -14.00 6.09
C THR A 182 -20.98 -15.30 5.88
N ALA A 183 -19.74 -15.41 6.36
CA ALA A 183 -18.80 -16.49 6.07
C ALA A 183 -18.54 -16.69 4.55
N LEU A 184 -18.82 -15.68 3.73
CA LEU A 184 -18.52 -15.70 2.30
C LEU A 184 -17.00 -15.61 2.12
N GLN A 185 -16.45 -16.52 1.34
CA GLN A 185 -15.03 -16.54 1.03
C GLN A 185 -14.72 -15.88 -0.30
N SER A 186 -13.64 -15.09 -0.34
CA SER A 186 -13.13 -14.43 -1.54
C SER A 186 -11.67 -14.80 -1.76
N LEU A 187 -11.41 -15.46 -2.90
CA LEU A 187 -10.05 -15.78 -3.34
C LEU A 187 -9.53 -14.66 -4.24
N VAL A 188 -8.39 -14.10 -3.87
CA VAL A 188 -7.70 -13.06 -4.64
C VAL A 188 -6.38 -13.59 -5.17
N VAL A 189 -6.19 -13.47 -6.47
CA VAL A 189 -5.00 -13.94 -7.17
C VAL A 189 -4.49 -12.85 -8.11
N TRP A 190 -3.19 -12.57 -8.06
CA TRP A 190 -2.55 -11.68 -9.03
C TRP A 190 -1.09 -12.05 -9.26
N GLN A 191 -0.55 -11.55 -10.37
CA GLN A 191 0.85 -11.68 -10.68
C GLN A 191 1.61 -10.47 -10.12
N GLY A 192 2.49 -10.70 -9.16
CA GLY A 192 3.43 -9.72 -8.65
C GLY A 192 4.55 -9.39 -9.66
N GLY A 193 5.40 -8.43 -9.37
CA GLY A 193 6.53 -8.04 -10.18
C GLY A 193 6.53 -6.54 -10.52
N ASN A 194 7.46 -6.13 -11.38
CA ASN A 194 7.67 -4.72 -11.70
C ASN A 194 6.44 -4.02 -12.30
N ILE A 195 6.19 -2.81 -11.83
CA ILE A 195 5.30 -1.82 -12.42
C ILE A 195 6.03 -0.48 -12.27
N PRO A 196 6.15 0.27 -13.32
CA PRO A 196 5.98 0.07 -14.75
C PRO A 196 7.08 -0.79 -15.37
N TYR A 197 6.84 -1.30 -16.57
CA TYR A 197 7.71 -2.27 -17.26
C TYR A 197 9.14 -1.81 -17.57
N TYR A 198 9.44 -0.52 -17.41
CA TYR A 198 10.73 0.09 -17.78
C TYR A 198 11.34 0.90 -16.64
N CYS A 199 11.16 0.45 -15.40
CA CYS A 199 11.93 1.00 -14.30
C CYS A 199 13.27 0.27 -14.22
N GLU A 200 14.29 0.81 -14.84
CA GLU A 200 15.66 0.45 -14.49
C GLU A 200 15.92 1.06 -13.11
N CYS A 201 15.75 0.27 -12.06
CA CYS A 201 16.24 0.63 -10.74
C CYS A 201 17.76 0.81 -10.83
N LYS A 202 18.21 2.07 -10.83
CA LYS A 202 19.61 2.43 -10.66
C LYS A 202 19.97 2.39 -9.19
#